data_d43ed8f951d58121fe8b2bde06501af6
#
_entry.id   d43ed8f951d58121fe8b2bde06501af6
#
_cell.length_a   1.000
_cell.length_b   1.000
_cell.length_c   1.000
_cell.angle_alpha   90.00
_cell.angle_beta   90.00
_cell.angle_gamma   90.00
#
_symmetry.space_group_name_H-M   'P 1'
#
loop_
_entity.id
_entity.type
_entity.pdbx_description
1 polymer ?
#
loop_
_entity_poly.entity_id
_entity_poly.type
_entity_poly.pdbx_seq_one_letter_code
_entity_poly.pdbx_strand_id
1 'polypeptide(L)'
;GASGGLAQEIVKLLPDDQLILLGRNKEKLVQLYGNHPQAELIEIDITDVQALEELVAELYQRYGKIDVLINNAGYGIFEDFDKISNQDIHQMFEVNTFALMNLSRLVASRMKKIRKGHIINIVSMAGLIATAKSSLYSATKFAAIGFSNALRLELMPYGVYVTTVNPGPIRTGFFDQADPDGTYLK
;
A
#
# COMPACT_ATOMS: atom_id res chain seq x y z
N GLY A 1 -5.62 2.99 -1.26
CA GLY A 1 -5.43 2.67 0.14
C GLY A 1 -5.64 3.84 1.09
N ALA A 2 -5.82 5.09 0.59
CA ALA A 2 -5.89 6.27 1.45
C ALA A 2 -7.13 6.31 2.36
N SER A 3 -8.21 5.61 2.03
CA SER A 3 -9.41 5.57 2.87
C SER A 3 -9.34 4.56 4.05
N GLY A 4 -8.27 3.81 4.18
CA GLY A 4 -8.05 2.88 5.29
C GLY A 4 -7.74 3.58 6.61
N GLY A 5 -8.05 2.94 7.75
CA GLY A 5 -7.85 3.54 9.07
C GLY A 5 -6.41 3.94 9.37
N LEU A 6 -5.43 3.10 9.00
CA LEU A 6 -4.02 3.45 9.19
C LEU A 6 -3.61 4.68 8.34
N ALA A 7 -4.10 4.76 7.09
CA ALA A 7 -3.81 5.92 6.24
C ALA A 7 -4.39 7.21 6.83
N GLN A 8 -5.57 7.15 7.45
CA GLN A 8 -6.15 8.32 8.12
C GLN A 8 -5.27 8.83 9.25
N GLU A 9 -4.68 7.95 10.05
CA GLU A 9 -3.74 8.35 11.11
C GLU A 9 -2.43 8.90 10.54
N ILE A 10 -1.92 8.34 9.45
CA ILE A 10 -0.72 8.86 8.77
C ILE A 10 -0.98 10.29 8.26
N VAL A 11 -2.11 10.52 7.59
CA VAL A 11 -2.45 11.86 7.05
C VAL A 11 -2.53 12.92 8.14
N LYS A 12 -3.07 12.59 9.32
CA LYS A 12 -3.11 13.52 10.47
C LYS A 12 -1.71 13.99 10.95
N LEU A 13 -0.68 13.17 10.70
CA LEU A 13 0.70 13.48 11.07
C LEU A 13 1.45 14.30 10.01
N LEU A 14 0.82 14.59 8.88
CA LEU A 14 1.39 15.27 7.73
C LEU A 14 0.57 16.51 7.33
N PRO A 15 0.28 17.43 8.26
CA PRO A 15 -0.66 18.54 8.01
C PRO A 15 -0.14 19.57 7.00
N ASP A 16 1.18 19.70 6.89
CA ASP A 16 1.84 20.72 6.08
C ASP A 16 2.42 20.17 4.77
N ASP A 17 2.28 18.86 4.54
CA ASP A 17 2.82 18.21 3.36
C ASP A 17 1.82 18.25 2.18
N GLN A 18 2.35 18.37 0.96
CA GLN A 18 1.55 18.15 -0.25
C GLN A 18 1.25 16.63 -0.36
N LEU A 19 0.00 16.27 -0.21
CA LEU A 19 -0.43 14.86 -0.20
C LEU A 19 -1.16 14.51 -1.49
N ILE A 20 -0.80 13.38 -2.08
CA ILE A 20 -1.53 12.75 -3.18
C ILE A 20 -2.19 11.48 -2.62
N LEU A 21 -3.51 11.50 -2.48
CA LEU A 21 -4.27 10.45 -1.80
C LEU A 21 -5.06 9.61 -2.80
N LEU A 22 -4.63 8.36 -2.99
CA LEU A 22 -5.21 7.45 -3.97
C LEU A 22 -6.25 6.52 -3.33
N GLY A 23 -7.40 6.38 -3.97
CA GLY A 23 -8.46 5.46 -3.54
C GLY A 23 -9.46 5.14 -4.63
N ARG A 24 -10.22 4.06 -4.48
CA ARG A 24 -11.21 3.60 -5.46
C ARG A 24 -12.58 4.30 -5.35
N ASN A 25 -12.78 5.11 -4.32
CA ASN A 25 -14.06 5.78 -4.08
C ASN A 25 -13.78 7.25 -3.76
N LYS A 26 -14.08 8.11 -4.72
CA LYS A 26 -13.85 9.55 -4.65
C LYS A 26 -14.66 10.21 -3.53
N GLU A 27 -15.92 9.81 -3.37
CA GLU A 27 -16.81 10.39 -2.35
C GLU A 27 -16.27 10.12 -0.95
N LYS A 28 -15.80 8.89 -0.70
CA LYS A 28 -15.17 8.54 0.57
C LYS A 28 -13.89 9.33 0.83
N LEU A 29 -13.07 9.56 -0.19
CA LEU A 29 -11.88 10.41 -0.05
C LEU A 29 -12.28 11.85 0.28
N VAL A 30 -13.27 12.40 -0.40
CA VAL A 30 -13.79 13.76 -0.12
C VAL A 30 -14.37 13.86 1.29
N GLN A 31 -15.12 12.85 1.73
CA GLN A 31 -15.66 12.81 3.09
C GLN A 31 -14.55 12.85 4.15
N LEU A 32 -13.44 12.14 3.92
CA LEU A 32 -12.33 12.03 4.89
C LEU A 32 -11.38 13.23 4.83
N TYR A 33 -11.12 13.75 3.63
CA TYR A 33 -10.00 14.67 3.39
C TYR A 33 -10.38 15.91 2.60
N GLY A 34 -11.65 16.13 2.27
CA GLY A 34 -12.09 17.26 1.45
C GLY A 34 -11.76 18.64 2.04
N ASN A 35 -11.53 18.70 3.34
CA ASN A 35 -11.12 19.93 4.05
C ASN A 35 -9.59 20.02 4.27
N HIS A 36 -8.82 19.04 3.81
CA HIS A 36 -7.36 19.08 3.96
C HIS A 36 -6.76 20.03 2.92
N PRO A 37 -6.07 21.11 3.33
CA PRO A 37 -5.72 22.22 2.42
C PRO A 37 -4.69 21.81 1.35
N GLN A 38 -3.91 20.78 1.59
CA GLN A 38 -2.80 20.35 0.71
C GLN A 38 -2.98 18.91 0.19
N ALA A 39 -4.20 18.35 0.25
CA ALA A 39 -4.46 17.02 -0.26
C ALA A 39 -5.11 17.06 -1.65
N GLU A 40 -4.48 16.42 -2.61
CA GLU A 40 -5.09 16.05 -3.89
C GLU A 40 -5.68 14.65 -3.79
N LEU A 41 -6.97 14.54 -4.09
CA LEU A 41 -7.73 13.30 -3.98
C LEU A 41 -7.96 12.71 -5.37
N ILE A 42 -7.39 11.53 -5.62
CA ILE A 42 -7.44 10.88 -6.93
C ILE A 42 -8.16 9.55 -6.82
N GLU A 43 -9.22 9.41 -7.62
CA GLU A 43 -9.89 8.13 -7.80
C GLU A 43 -9.14 7.28 -8.81
N ILE A 44 -8.67 6.11 -8.36
CA ILE A 44 -7.95 5.16 -9.19
C ILE A 44 -8.02 3.76 -8.59
N ASP A 45 -8.12 2.77 -9.46
CA ASP A 45 -7.81 1.39 -9.10
C ASP A 45 -6.30 1.14 -9.26
N ILE A 46 -5.63 0.89 -8.16
CA ILE A 46 -4.18 0.65 -8.16
C ILE A 46 -3.76 -0.67 -8.82
N THR A 47 -4.70 -1.53 -9.18
CA THR A 47 -4.45 -2.76 -9.95
C THR A 47 -4.42 -2.51 -11.45
N ASP A 48 -4.91 -1.35 -11.91
CA ASP A 48 -4.78 -0.89 -13.30
C ASP A 48 -3.38 -0.30 -13.53
N VAL A 49 -2.50 -1.11 -14.10
CA VAL A 49 -1.10 -0.74 -14.33
C VAL A 49 -0.98 0.42 -15.30
N GLN A 50 -1.80 0.45 -16.35
CA GLN A 50 -1.75 1.53 -17.34
C GLN A 50 -2.18 2.86 -16.71
N ALA A 51 -3.28 2.87 -15.97
CA ALA A 51 -3.74 4.05 -15.25
C ALA A 51 -2.70 4.55 -14.24
N LEU A 52 -1.98 3.64 -13.56
CA LEU A 52 -0.89 4.02 -12.67
C LEU A 52 0.31 4.65 -13.40
N GLU A 53 0.69 4.11 -14.56
CA GLU A 53 1.78 4.65 -15.38
C GLU A 53 1.46 6.07 -15.85
N GLU A 54 0.25 6.30 -16.34
CA GLU A 54 -0.25 7.61 -16.78
C GLU A 54 -0.29 8.60 -15.60
N LEU A 55 -0.85 8.20 -14.47
CA LEU A 55 -0.92 9.03 -13.27
C LEU A 55 0.47 9.41 -12.75
N VAL A 56 1.38 8.46 -12.62
CA VAL A 56 2.74 8.75 -12.12
C VAL A 56 3.46 9.69 -13.06
N ALA A 57 3.32 9.52 -14.39
CA ALA A 57 3.90 10.45 -15.37
C ALA A 57 3.33 11.87 -15.20
N GLU A 58 2.01 12.01 -15.07
CA GLU A 58 1.34 13.29 -14.83
C GLU A 58 1.80 13.96 -13.53
N LEU A 59 1.89 13.21 -12.43
CA LEU A 59 2.36 13.74 -11.15
C LEU A 59 3.79 14.28 -11.23
N TYR A 60 4.69 13.59 -11.93
CA TYR A 60 6.04 14.09 -12.15
C TYR A 60 6.10 15.31 -13.06
N GLN A 61 5.20 15.45 -14.03
CA GLN A 61 5.08 16.67 -14.84
C GLN A 61 4.62 17.86 -14.00
N ARG A 62 3.66 17.67 -13.10
CA ARG A 62 3.08 18.73 -12.27
C ARG A 62 3.96 19.14 -11.10
N TYR A 63 4.52 18.16 -10.40
CA TYR A 63 5.26 18.39 -9.14
C TYR A 63 6.77 18.27 -9.29
N GLY A 64 7.27 17.75 -10.40
CA GLY A 64 8.70 17.55 -10.66
C GLY A 64 9.33 16.39 -9.89
N LYS A 65 8.84 16.10 -8.70
CA LYS A 65 9.35 15.02 -7.82
C LYS A 65 8.26 14.43 -6.95
N ILE A 66 8.51 13.21 -6.48
CA ILE A 66 7.81 12.58 -5.36
C ILE A 66 8.88 12.27 -4.31
N ASP A 67 8.80 12.89 -3.14
CA ASP A 67 9.79 12.72 -2.09
C ASP A 67 9.58 11.40 -1.33
N VAL A 68 8.32 11.04 -1.08
CA VAL A 68 7.93 9.83 -0.34
C VAL A 68 6.79 9.12 -1.04
N LEU A 69 6.93 7.81 -1.23
CA LEU A 69 5.84 6.91 -1.62
C LEU A 69 5.46 6.04 -0.44
N ILE A 70 4.18 6.04 -0.05
CA ILE A 70 3.65 5.15 0.98
C ILE A 70 2.70 4.15 0.33
N ASN A 71 3.12 2.91 0.19
CA ASN A 71 2.28 1.80 -0.23
C ASN A 71 1.53 1.25 0.99
N ASN A 72 0.29 1.70 1.17
CA ASN A 72 -0.55 1.31 2.31
C ASN A 72 -1.74 0.43 1.92
N ALA A 73 -2.08 0.35 0.64
CA ALA A 73 -3.22 -0.44 0.18
C ALA A 73 -3.03 -1.93 0.48
N GLY A 74 -4.08 -2.55 0.97
CA GLY A 74 -4.10 -3.97 1.27
C GLY A 74 -5.37 -4.38 2.01
N TYR A 75 -5.70 -5.65 1.89
CA TYR A 75 -6.80 -6.28 2.63
C TYR A 75 -6.43 -7.73 2.95
N GLY A 76 -7.20 -8.37 3.82
CA GLY A 76 -7.02 -9.75 4.20
C GLY A 76 -8.30 -10.57 4.04
N ILE A 77 -8.14 -11.87 3.89
CA ILE A 77 -9.16 -12.89 4.06
C ILE A 77 -8.55 -13.92 5.00
N PHE A 78 -9.19 -14.14 6.13
CA PHE A 78 -8.79 -15.15 7.12
C PHE A 78 -9.80 -16.28 7.09
N GLU A 79 -9.45 -17.37 6.41
CA GLU A 79 -10.33 -18.50 6.17
C GLU A 79 -9.52 -19.80 6.04
N ASP A 80 -10.20 -20.93 6.18
CA ASP A 80 -9.63 -22.24 5.90
C ASP A 80 -9.19 -22.31 4.43
N PHE A 81 -8.02 -22.88 4.18
CA PHE A 81 -7.37 -22.80 2.86
C PHE A 81 -8.21 -23.42 1.72
N ASP A 82 -9.01 -24.41 2.03
CA ASP A 82 -9.87 -25.12 1.08
C ASP A 82 -11.15 -24.35 0.70
N LYS A 83 -11.44 -23.27 1.43
CA LYS A 83 -12.54 -22.33 1.13
C LYS A 83 -12.12 -21.10 0.34
N ILE A 84 -10.81 -20.87 0.21
CA ILE A 84 -10.26 -19.74 -0.56
C ILE A 84 -10.43 -20.01 -2.05
N SER A 85 -11.13 -19.13 -2.75
CA SER A 85 -11.34 -19.26 -4.18
C SER A 85 -10.09 -18.84 -4.99
N ASN A 86 -9.99 -19.33 -6.23
CA ASN A 86 -8.96 -18.87 -7.16
C ASN A 86 -9.05 -17.36 -7.43
N GLN A 87 -10.24 -16.80 -7.43
CA GLN A 87 -10.46 -15.37 -7.57
C GLN A 87 -9.88 -14.59 -6.40
N ASP A 88 -10.08 -15.05 -5.15
CA ASP A 88 -9.52 -14.43 -3.96
C ASP A 88 -7.98 -14.43 -4.01
N ILE A 89 -7.37 -15.53 -4.46
CA ILE A 89 -5.92 -15.64 -4.61
C ILE A 89 -5.42 -14.54 -5.55
N HIS A 90 -5.99 -14.44 -6.74
CA HIS A 90 -5.55 -13.43 -7.73
C HIS A 90 -5.77 -12.01 -7.23
N GLN A 91 -6.96 -11.69 -6.75
CA GLN A 91 -7.29 -10.34 -6.30
C GLN A 91 -6.43 -9.86 -5.13
N MET A 92 -6.13 -10.75 -4.17
CA MET A 92 -5.32 -10.36 -3.03
C MET A 92 -3.86 -10.14 -3.43
N PHE A 93 -3.30 -10.94 -4.34
CA PHE A 93 -1.96 -10.68 -4.90
C PHE A 93 -1.93 -9.38 -5.70
N GLU A 94 -2.95 -9.12 -6.53
CA GLU A 94 -3.04 -7.87 -7.30
C GLU A 94 -2.97 -6.64 -6.39
N VAL A 95 -3.75 -6.60 -5.32
CA VAL A 95 -3.81 -5.44 -4.43
C VAL A 95 -2.62 -5.38 -3.48
N ASN A 96 -2.32 -6.49 -2.78
CA ASN A 96 -1.35 -6.48 -1.69
C ASN A 96 0.10 -6.51 -2.16
N THR A 97 0.35 -7.05 -3.35
CA THR A 97 1.71 -7.36 -3.83
C THR A 97 2.01 -6.66 -5.16
N PHE A 98 1.25 -6.94 -6.22
CA PHE A 98 1.60 -6.44 -7.55
C PHE A 98 1.43 -4.93 -7.66
N ALA A 99 0.37 -4.34 -7.09
CA ALA A 99 0.20 -2.90 -7.07
C ALA A 99 1.35 -2.19 -6.33
N LEU A 100 1.79 -2.74 -5.17
CA LEU A 100 2.95 -2.24 -4.42
C LEU A 100 4.22 -2.31 -5.27
N MET A 101 4.46 -3.43 -5.96
CA MET A 101 5.64 -3.61 -6.82
C MET A 101 5.62 -2.64 -8.00
N ASN A 102 4.47 -2.47 -8.67
CA ASN A 102 4.31 -1.59 -9.82
C ASN A 102 4.52 -0.11 -9.44
N LEU A 103 3.85 0.38 -8.38
CA LEU A 103 4.06 1.74 -7.90
C LEU A 103 5.50 1.97 -7.46
N SER A 104 6.09 1.04 -6.72
CA SER A 104 7.49 1.14 -6.32
C SER A 104 8.42 1.22 -7.53
N ARG A 105 8.22 0.39 -8.56
CA ARG A 105 9.01 0.41 -9.80
C ARG A 105 8.94 1.76 -10.51
N LEU A 106 7.73 2.29 -10.68
CA LEU A 106 7.50 3.56 -11.39
C LEU A 106 8.16 4.74 -10.67
N VAL A 107 7.99 4.83 -9.35
CA VAL A 107 8.51 5.93 -8.55
C VAL A 107 10.01 5.78 -8.29
N ALA A 108 10.49 4.57 -7.95
CA ALA A 108 11.90 4.29 -7.70
C ALA A 108 12.79 4.65 -8.88
N SER A 109 12.33 4.40 -10.12
CA SER A 109 13.09 4.73 -11.32
C SER A 109 13.41 6.24 -11.44
N ARG A 110 12.50 7.08 -10.95
CA ARG A 110 12.67 8.55 -10.93
C ARG A 110 13.49 8.99 -9.71
N MET A 111 13.23 8.45 -8.53
CA MET A 111 14.00 8.69 -7.31
C MET A 111 15.48 8.34 -7.50
N LYS A 112 15.77 7.22 -8.19
CA LYS A 112 17.12 6.79 -8.54
C LYS A 112 17.88 7.83 -9.37
N LYS A 113 17.20 8.47 -10.35
CA LYS A 113 17.81 9.49 -11.23
C LYS A 113 18.23 10.74 -10.45
N ILE A 114 17.40 11.19 -9.51
CA ILE A 114 17.68 12.38 -8.68
C ILE A 114 18.46 12.04 -7.41
N ARG A 115 18.75 10.75 -7.18
CA ARG A 115 19.48 10.23 -6.00
C ARG A 115 18.85 10.64 -4.67
N LYS A 116 17.53 10.70 -4.62
CA LYS A 116 16.78 11.10 -3.42
C LYS A 116 15.38 10.52 -3.46
N GLY A 117 14.91 10.00 -2.32
CA GLY A 117 13.55 9.53 -2.13
C GLY A 117 13.43 8.50 -1.02
N HIS A 118 12.20 8.22 -0.64
CA HIS A 118 11.89 7.22 0.36
C HIS A 118 10.63 6.45 -0.03
N ILE A 119 10.72 5.14 -0.09
CA ILE A 119 9.59 4.24 -0.30
C ILE A 119 9.27 3.56 1.04
N ILE A 120 8.04 3.69 1.49
CA ILE A 120 7.55 3.10 2.73
C ILE A 120 6.46 2.08 2.37
N ASN A 121 6.72 0.81 2.64
CA ASN A 121 5.80 -0.27 2.38
C ASN A 121 5.15 -0.73 3.69
N ILE A 122 3.85 -0.52 3.83
CA ILE A 122 3.07 -1.02 4.95
C ILE A 122 2.71 -2.48 4.66
N VAL A 123 3.38 -3.38 5.36
CA VAL A 123 3.23 -4.81 5.13
C VAL A 123 2.40 -5.45 6.24
N SER A 124 2.99 -6.24 7.11
CA SER A 124 2.34 -6.87 8.28
C SER A 124 3.33 -7.81 8.99
N MET A 125 3.09 -8.07 10.25
CA MET A 125 3.69 -9.20 10.96
C MET A 125 3.39 -10.55 10.28
N ALA A 126 2.25 -10.67 9.58
CA ALA A 126 1.90 -11.84 8.78
C ALA A 126 2.83 -12.08 7.59
N GLY A 127 3.68 -11.14 7.22
CA GLY A 127 4.77 -11.32 6.26
C GLY A 127 6.08 -11.84 6.89
N LEU A 128 6.13 -12.00 8.20
CA LEU A 128 7.27 -12.53 8.96
C LEU A 128 6.94 -13.88 9.63
N ILE A 129 5.69 -14.01 10.11
CA ILE A 129 5.20 -15.19 10.82
C ILE A 129 3.83 -15.53 10.25
N ALA A 130 3.69 -16.76 9.74
CA ALA A 130 2.41 -17.28 9.27
C ALA A 130 1.61 -17.89 10.42
N THR A 131 0.29 -17.76 10.35
CA THR A 131 -0.65 -18.35 11.28
C THR A 131 -1.73 -19.16 10.54
N ALA A 132 -2.41 -20.06 11.22
CA ALA A 132 -3.56 -20.76 10.63
C ALA A 132 -4.59 -19.76 10.09
N LYS A 133 -5.32 -20.12 9.06
CA LYS A 133 -6.33 -19.30 8.36
C LYS A 133 -5.80 -18.04 7.67
N SER A 134 -4.48 -17.77 7.74
CA SER A 134 -3.87 -16.61 7.06
C SER A 134 -3.02 -16.99 5.86
N SER A 135 -3.15 -18.22 5.34
CA SER A 135 -2.27 -18.75 4.29
C SER A 135 -2.12 -17.82 3.08
N LEU A 136 -3.23 -17.36 2.51
CA LEU A 136 -3.21 -16.45 1.36
C LEU A 136 -2.69 -15.07 1.76
N TYR A 137 -3.21 -14.48 2.84
CA TYR A 137 -2.77 -13.16 3.29
C TYR A 137 -1.28 -13.15 3.61
N SER A 138 -0.80 -14.15 4.36
CA SER A 138 0.63 -14.29 4.66
C SER A 138 1.45 -14.42 3.39
N ALA A 139 1.04 -15.24 2.42
CA ALA A 139 1.77 -15.38 1.15
C ALA A 139 1.97 -14.03 0.45
N THR A 140 0.92 -13.18 0.36
CA THR A 140 1.03 -11.85 -0.24
C THR A 140 1.99 -10.94 0.54
N LYS A 141 1.99 -11.02 1.87
CA LYS A 141 2.83 -10.18 2.73
C LYS A 141 4.28 -10.65 2.78
N PHE A 142 4.55 -11.95 2.77
CA PHE A 142 5.91 -12.48 2.58
C PHE A 142 6.50 -12.04 1.24
N ALA A 143 5.72 -12.11 0.15
CA ALA A 143 6.16 -11.63 -1.17
C ALA A 143 6.51 -10.14 -1.14
N ALA A 144 5.67 -9.30 -0.51
CA ALA A 144 5.93 -7.86 -0.37
C ALA A 144 7.19 -7.56 0.46
N ILE A 145 7.47 -8.32 1.53
CA ILE A 145 8.70 -8.18 2.32
C ILE A 145 9.92 -8.59 1.50
N GLY A 146 9.87 -9.74 0.83
CA GLY A 146 10.97 -10.21 -0.02
C GLY A 146 11.34 -9.19 -1.09
N PHE A 147 10.34 -8.66 -1.81
CA PHE A 147 10.52 -7.58 -2.78
C PHE A 147 11.13 -6.33 -2.13
N SER A 148 10.60 -5.87 -1.00
CA SER A 148 11.08 -4.66 -0.33
C SER A 148 12.52 -4.77 0.14
N ASN A 149 12.93 -5.95 0.62
CA ASN A 149 14.29 -6.21 1.06
C ASN A 149 15.28 -6.17 -0.11
N ALA A 150 14.95 -6.79 -1.24
CA ALA A 150 15.77 -6.73 -2.46
C ALA A 150 15.85 -5.29 -2.99
N LEU A 151 14.71 -4.61 -3.12
CA LEU A 151 14.64 -3.22 -3.60
C LEU A 151 15.48 -2.27 -2.73
N ARG A 152 15.51 -2.46 -1.41
CA ARG A 152 16.35 -1.67 -0.49
C ARG A 152 17.82 -1.78 -0.85
N LEU A 153 18.31 -2.99 -1.12
CA LEU A 153 19.71 -3.21 -1.51
C LEU A 153 20.02 -2.60 -2.87
N GLU A 154 19.10 -2.71 -3.83
CA GLU A 154 19.26 -2.14 -5.17
C GLU A 154 19.27 -0.61 -5.18
N LEU A 155 18.52 0.04 -4.29
CA LEU A 155 18.38 1.50 -4.23
C LEU A 155 19.36 2.19 -3.29
N MET A 156 19.94 1.45 -2.34
CA MET A 156 20.91 1.99 -1.37
C MET A 156 22.09 2.74 -2.02
N PRO A 157 22.72 2.27 -3.12
CA PRO A 157 23.81 2.99 -3.77
C PRO A 157 23.41 4.34 -4.38
N TYR A 158 22.10 4.56 -4.54
CA TYR A 158 21.53 5.80 -5.11
C TYR A 158 20.99 6.75 -4.04
N GLY A 159 21.16 6.46 -2.76
CA GLY A 159 20.66 7.30 -1.68
C GLY A 159 19.13 7.30 -1.56
N VAL A 160 18.45 6.29 -2.07
CA VAL A 160 17.00 6.11 -1.96
C VAL A 160 16.72 5.07 -0.87
N TYR A 161 15.87 5.43 0.08
CA TYR A 161 15.53 4.57 1.21
C TYR A 161 14.29 3.71 0.91
N VAL A 162 14.29 2.49 1.43
CA VAL A 162 13.11 1.62 1.43
C VAL A 162 12.88 1.10 2.84
N THR A 163 11.72 1.38 3.39
CA THR A 163 11.33 0.95 4.74
C THR A 163 10.11 0.04 4.67
N THR A 164 10.14 -1.08 5.37
CA THR A 164 8.96 -1.89 5.64
C THR A 164 8.45 -1.60 7.05
N VAL A 165 7.16 -1.33 7.16
CA VAL A 165 6.44 -1.24 8.42
C VAL A 165 5.60 -2.50 8.56
N ASN A 166 5.81 -3.26 9.62
CA ASN A 166 5.18 -4.57 9.82
C ASN A 166 4.27 -4.54 11.05
N PRO A 167 3.09 -3.90 10.97
CA PRO A 167 2.20 -3.81 12.12
C PRO A 167 1.65 -5.19 12.48
N GLY A 168 1.44 -5.39 13.78
CA GLY A 168 0.54 -6.41 14.29
C GLY A 168 -0.92 -6.01 14.10
N PRO A 169 -1.86 -6.68 14.78
CA PRO A 169 -3.26 -6.30 14.74
C PRO A 169 -3.47 -4.87 15.25
N ILE A 170 -3.98 -3.99 14.39
CA ILE A 170 -4.33 -2.62 14.75
C ILE A 170 -5.85 -2.53 14.76
N ARG A 171 -6.40 -1.87 15.77
CA ARG A 171 -7.84 -1.66 15.90
C ARG A 171 -8.34 -0.65 14.87
N THR A 172 -8.57 -1.14 13.66
CA THR A 172 -9.16 -0.43 12.52
C THR A 172 -10.27 -1.28 11.92
N GLY A 173 -11.03 -0.80 10.94
CA GLY A 173 -12.01 -1.59 10.19
C GLY A 173 -11.42 -2.70 9.30
N PHE A 174 -10.12 -3.00 9.40
CA PHE A 174 -9.47 -4.06 8.61
C PHE A 174 -10.05 -5.43 8.93
N PHE A 175 -10.20 -5.78 10.21
CA PHE A 175 -10.70 -7.09 10.62
C PHE A 175 -12.20 -7.26 10.41
N ASP A 176 -12.97 -6.17 10.32
CA ASP A 176 -14.40 -6.24 10.00
C ASP A 176 -14.65 -6.86 8.61
N GLN A 177 -13.67 -6.71 7.70
CA GLN A 177 -13.71 -7.31 6.36
C GLN A 177 -12.90 -8.61 6.28
N ALA A 178 -11.79 -8.69 6.98
CA ALA A 178 -10.86 -9.82 6.87
C ALA A 178 -11.32 -11.05 7.67
N ASP A 179 -12.04 -10.85 8.76
CA ASP A 179 -12.54 -11.89 9.69
C ASP A 179 -13.95 -11.53 10.17
N PRO A 180 -14.97 -11.51 9.26
CA PRO A 180 -16.32 -11.06 9.58
C PRO A 180 -16.96 -11.81 10.75
N ASP A 181 -16.63 -13.08 10.89
CA ASP A 181 -17.16 -13.95 11.94
C ASP A 181 -16.37 -13.86 13.26
N GLY A 182 -15.27 -13.12 13.28
CA GLY A 182 -14.40 -12.95 14.45
C GLY A 182 -13.78 -14.26 14.94
N THR A 183 -13.55 -15.23 14.07
CA THR A 183 -13.04 -16.55 14.43
C THR A 183 -11.52 -16.63 14.44
N TYR A 184 -10.85 -15.73 13.73
CA TYR A 184 -9.40 -15.67 13.64
C TYR A 184 -8.76 -15.03 14.90
N LEU A 185 -9.43 -14.02 15.47
CA LEU A 185 -8.94 -13.28 16.64
C LEU A 185 -9.33 -13.89 17.99
N LYS A 186 -9.98 -15.03 17.98
CA LYS A 186 -10.29 -15.81 19.20
C LYS A 186 -9.14 -16.77 19.46
#